data_8be5caf6e376d7d23ef4c43405a256fb
#
_entry.id   8be5caf6e376d7d23ef4c43405a256fb
#
_cell.length_a   1.000
_cell.length_b   1.000
_cell.length_c   1.000
_cell.angle_alpha   90.00
_cell.angle_beta   90.00
_cell.angle_gamma   90.00
#
_symmetry.space_group_name_H-M   'P 1'
#
loop_
_entity.id
_entity.type
_entity.pdbx_description
1 polymer ?
#
loop_
_entity_poly.entity_id
_entity_poly.type
_entity_poly.pdbx_seq_one_letter_code
_entity_poly.pdbx_strand_id
1 'polypeptide(L)' 'EPFAGVDPLAVEDIQSVVLHLKTKGIGILITDHNVRETLRIVDNAYILSEGRILLHGTDAEIAVDPVAKKNYLGENFTL' A
#
# COMPACT_ATOMS: atom_id res chain seq x y z
N GLU A 1 0.82 -0.37 11.25
CA GLU A 1 2.00 -0.69 10.43
C GLU A 1 2.30 -2.19 10.43
N PRO A 2 1.47 -2.96 9.74
CA PRO A 2 1.62 -4.42 9.77
C PRO A 2 2.92 -4.92 9.12
N PHE A 3 3.55 -4.11 8.28
CA PHE A 3 4.76 -4.53 7.55
C PHE A 3 6.07 -4.04 8.17
N ALA A 4 6.01 -3.25 9.24
CA ALA A 4 7.21 -2.70 9.85
C ALA A 4 8.09 -3.78 10.47
N GLY A 5 9.36 -3.86 10.04
CA GLY A 5 10.32 -4.81 10.57
C GLY A 5 10.02 -6.28 10.30
N VAL A 6 9.17 -6.57 9.32
CA VAL A 6 8.72 -7.93 9.01
C VAL A 6 9.46 -8.44 7.78
N ASP A 7 9.87 -9.72 7.80
CA ASP A 7 10.57 -10.30 6.65
C ASP A 7 9.61 -10.56 5.47
N PRO A 8 10.16 -10.74 4.25
CA PRO A 8 9.34 -10.88 3.04
C PRO A 8 8.31 -12.01 3.06
N LEU A 9 8.61 -13.14 3.67
CA LEU A 9 7.66 -14.26 3.73
C LEU A 9 6.50 -13.93 4.67
N ALA A 10 6.80 -13.31 5.80
CA ALA A 10 5.76 -12.88 6.74
C ALA A 10 4.91 -11.75 6.16
N VAL A 11 5.48 -10.88 5.33
CA VAL A 11 4.73 -9.86 4.59
C VAL A 11 3.69 -10.53 3.69
N GLU A 12 4.07 -11.56 2.94
CA GLU A 12 3.14 -12.31 2.09
C GLU A 12 1.99 -12.91 2.90
N ASP A 13 2.29 -13.46 4.07
CA ASP A 13 1.26 -14.03 4.94
C ASP A 13 0.26 -12.98 5.41
N ILE A 14 0.75 -11.80 5.80
CA ILE A 14 -0.09 -10.68 6.21
C ILE A 14 -0.98 -10.24 5.05
N GLN A 15 -0.41 -10.11 3.85
CA GLN A 15 -1.16 -9.73 2.66
C GLN A 15 -2.27 -10.74 2.36
N SER A 16 -1.98 -12.03 2.50
CA SER A 16 -2.97 -13.09 2.28
C SER A 16 -4.13 -13.00 3.27
N VAL A 17 -3.84 -12.72 4.54
CA VAL A 17 -4.87 -12.54 5.57
C VAL A 17 -5.77 -11.35 5.23
N VAL A 18 -5.18 -10.22 4.86
CA VAL A 18 -5.93 -9.02 4.50
C VAL A 18 -6.85 -9.28 3.31
N LEU A 19 -6.32 -9.91 2.25
CA LEU A 19 -7.11 -10.23 1.06
C LEU A 19 -8.26 -11.20 1.40
N HIS A 20 -8.00 -12.17 2.26
CA HIS A 20 -9.04 -13.10 2.70
C HIS A 20 -10.17 -12.37 3.44
N LEU A 21 -9.84 -11.44 4.34
CA LEU A 21 -10.84 -10.65 5.05
C LEU A 21 -11.66 -9.78 4.10
N LYS A 22 -11.05 -9.24 3.05
CA LYS A 22 -11.76 -8.49 2.02
C LYS A 22 -12.82 -9.35 1.33
N THR A 23 -12.51 -10.61 1.04
CA THR A 23 -13.48 -11.50 0.40
C THR A 23 -14.70 -11.76 1.26
N LYS A 24 -14.59 -11.52 2.56
CA LYS A 24 -15.70 -11.66 3.51
C LYS A 24 -16.49 -10.36 3.72
N GLY A 25 -16.20 -9.34 2.91
CA GLY A 25 -16.90 -8.05 2.99
C GLY A 25 -16.47 -7.17 4.14
N ILE A 26 -15.30 -7.42 4.73
CA ILE A 26 -14.79 -6.63 5.86
C ILE A 26 -14.01 -5.43 5.30
N GLY A 27 -14.36 -4.23 5.73
CA GLY A 27 -13.59 -3.03 5.41
C GLY A 27 -12.34 -2.97 6.28
N ILE A 28 -11.19 -2.67 5.66
CA ILE A 28 -9.90 -2.68 6.36
C ILE A 28 -9.19 -1.35 6.11
N LEU A 29 -8.74 -0.73 7.21
CA LEU A 29 -7.90 0.46 7.15
C LEU A 29 -6.49 0.08 7.60
N ILE A 30 -5.51 0.40 6.77
CA ILE A 30 -4.10 0.10 7.04
C ILE A 30 -3.32 1.41 7.04
N THR A 31 -2.46 1.60 8.03
CA THR A 31 -1.45 2.65 8.01
C THR A 31 -0.08 2.00 8.01
N ASP A 32 0.78 2.38 7.06
CA ASP A 32 2.12 1.82 6.96
C ASP A 32 2.99 2.74 6.12
N HIS A 33 4.29 2.78 6.40
CA HIS A 33 5.22 3.52 5.58
C HIS A 33 5.79 2.68 4.42
N ASN A 34 5.55 1.38 4.42
CA ASN A 34 5.93 0.51 3.31
C ASN A 34 4.93 0.63 2.18
N VAL A 35 5.05 1.69 1.40
CA VAL A 35 4.07 2.04 0.36
C VAL A 35 3.92 0.92 -0.67
N ARG A 36 5.04 0.32 -1.10
CA ARG A 36 5.02 -0.74 -2.11
C ARG A 36 4.19 -1.95 -1.67
N GLU A 37 4.42 -2.43 -0.45
CA GLU A 37 3.72 -3.60 0.07
C GLU A 37 2.25 -3.30 0.32
N THR A 38 1.97 -2.13 0.87
CA THR A 38 0.60 -1.70 1.16
C THR A 38 -0.21 -1.52 -0.13
N LEU A 39 0.39 -0.90 -1.15
CA LEU A 39 -0.32 -0.60 -2.39
C LEU A 39 -0.81 -1.86 -3.10
N ARG A 40 -0.16 -2.99 -2.90
CA ARG A 40 -0.55 -4.26 -3.51
C ARG A 40 -1.82 -4.88 -2.96
N ILE A 41 -2.30 -4.40 -1.81
CA ILE A 41 -3.46 -5.02 -1.13
C ILE A 41 -4.61 -4.05 -0.86
N VAL A 42 -4.46 -2.79 -1.21
CA VAL A 42 -5.51 -1.78 -0.98
C VAL A 42 -6.26 -1.47 -2.27
N ASP A 43 -7.48 -1.00 -2.13
CA ASP A 43 -8.26 -0.52 -3.26
C ASP A 43 -8.01 0.96 -3.50
N ASN A 44 -7.85 1.71 -2.41
CA ASN A 44 -7.58 3.15 -2.41
C ASN A 44 -6.52 3.45 -1.37
N ALA A 45 -5.73 4.49 -1.62
CA ALA A 45 -4.70 4.90 -0.69
C ALA A 45 -4.57 6.42 -0.62
N TYR A 46 -4.11 6.89 0.54
CA TYR A 46 -3.74 8.28 0.77
C TYR A 46 -2.28 8.28 1.16
N ILE A 47 -1.46 9.05 0.46
CA ILE A 47 -0.06 9.25 0.84
C ILE A 47 0.04 10.57 1.59
N LEU A 48 0.49 10.51 2.83
CA LEU A 48 0.63 11.66 3.69
C LEU A 48 2.09 12.10 3.74
N SER A 49 2.33 13.39 3.73
CA SER A 49 3.65 13.97 3.88
C SER A 49 3.53 15.28 4.64
N GLU A 50 4.31 15.41 5.70
CA GLU A 50 4.34 16.63 6.53
C GLU A 50 2.96 17.06 7.01
N GLY A 51 2.14 16.11 7.44
CA GLY A 51 0.80 16.39 7.94
C GLY A 51 -0.24 16.73 6.90
N ARG A 52 0.06 16.50 5.62
CA ARG A 52 -0.84 16.80 4.51
C ARG A 52 -1.03 15.59 3.62
N ILE A 53 -2.18 15.54 2.94
CA ILE A 53 -2.41 14.55 1.90
C ILE A 53 -1.66 15.00 0.65
N LEU A 54 -0.62 14.24 0.28
CA LEU A 54 0.16 14.51 -0.92
C LEU A 54 -0.52 13.96 -2.16
N LEU A 55 -1.03 12.74 -2.07
CA LEU A 55 -1.71 12.03 -3.16
C LEU A 55 -2.83 11.19 -2.58
N HIS A 56 -3.88 10.99 -3.36
CA HIS A 56 -4.84 9.95 -3.06
C HIS A 56 -5.45 9.42 -4.36
N GLY A 57 -5.89 8.18 -4.33
CA GLY A 57 -6.51 7.54 -5.48
C GLY A 57 -6.55 6.04 -5.35
N THR A 58 -6.92 5.38 -6.43
CA THR A 58 -6.89 3.92 -6.49
C THR A 58 -5.44 3.43 -6.52
N ASP A 59 -5.26 2.15 -6.23
CA ASP A 59 -3.95 1.50 -6.32
C ASP A 59 -3.34 1.69 -7.72
N ALA A 60 -4.11 1.51 -8.77
CA ALA A 60 -3.65 1.66 -10.14
C ALA A 60 -3.23 3.11 -10.46
N GLU A 61 -3.99 4.09 -9.99
CA GLU A 61 -3.67 5.51 -10.20
C GLU A 61 -2.36 5.89 -9.51
N ILE A 62 -2.18 5.45 -8.28
CA ILE A 62 -0.97 5.75 -7.51
C ILE A 62 0.25 5.02 -8.08
N ALA A 63 0.07 3.78 -8.54
CA ALA A 63 1.16 2.98 -9.09
C ALA A 63 1.84 3.63 -10.32
N VAL A 64 1.11 4.44 -11.07
CA VAL A 64 1.64 5.11 -12.26
C VAL A 64 1.89 6.61 -12.04
N ASP A 65 1.62 7.13 -10.86
CA ASP A 65 1.85 8.54 -10.57
C ASP A 65 3.35 8.85 -10.52
N PRO A 66 3.83 9.88 -11.24
CA PRO A 66 5.26 10.19 -11.29
C PRO A 66 5.86 10.56 -9.94
N VAL A 67 5.12 11.25 -9.09
CA VAL A 67 5.60 11.65 -7.77
C VAL A 67 5.70 10.43 -6.86
N ALA A 68 4.69 9.55 -6.90
CA ALA A 68 4.71 8.30 -6.13
C ALA A 68 5.86 7.41 -6.56
N LYS A 69 6.08 7.25 -7.87
CA LYS A 69 7.18 6.44 -8.39
C LYS A 69 8.54 6.99 -7.98
N LYS A 70 8.73 8.29 -8.09
CA LYS A 70 10.02 8.92 -7.79
C LYS A 70 10.37 8.81 -6.30
N ASN A 71 9.42 9.02 -5.41
CA ASN A 71 9.69 9.21 -3.98
C ASN A 71 9.40 7.98 -3.12
N TYR A 72 8.53 7.07 -3.56
CA TYR A 72 8.04 5.99 -2.70
C TYR A 72 8.09 4.60 -3.33
N LEU A 73 7.88 4.48 -4.64
CA LEU A 73 7.72 3.19 -5.28
C LEU A 73 8.96 2.70 -6.03
N GLY A 74 9.69 3.62 -6.67
CA GLY A 74 10.75 3.30 -7.60
C GLY A 74 10.19 3.21 -9.03
N GLU A 75 11.04 3.52 -10.01
CA GLU A 75 10.61 3.62 -11.42
C GLU A 75 10.13 2.31 -12.02
N ASN A 76 10.64 1.19 -11.52
CA ASN A 76 10.30 -0.13 -12.05
C ASN A 76 9.19 -0.84 -11.27
N PHE A 77 8.53 -0.15 -10.36
CA PHE A 77 7.46 -0.74 -9.56
C PHE A 77 6.25 -1.12 -10.42
N THR A 78 5.73 -2.32 -10.17
CA THR A 78 4.47 -2.80 -10.75
C THR A 78 3.61 -3.42 -9.64
N LEU A 79 2.32 -3.32 -9.78
CA LEU A 79 1.37 -3.93 -8.85
C LEU A 79 1.36 -5.47 -8.91
#